data_92c7c685aed745e5a08167502bd9f6bf
#
_entry.id   92c7c685aed745e5a08167502bd9f6bf
#
_cell.length_a   1.000
_cell.length_b   1.000
_cell.length_c   1.000
_cell.angle_alpha   90.00
_cell.angle_beta   90.00
_cell.angle_gamma   90.00
#
_symmetry.space_group_name_H-M   'P 1'
#
loop_
_entity.id
_entity.type
_entity.pdbx_description
1 polymer ?
#
loop_
_entity_poly.entity_id
_entity_poly.type
_entity_poly.pdbx_seq_one_letter_code
_entity_poly.pdbx_strand_id
1 'polypeptide(L)'
;MYNDMMDTIGLVEKADPELAAAMDRELTRQRENIELIASENIVSPAVMAAMGSILTNKYAEGLPGKRYYGGCAYVDEVENIAIQRACKLFGAKYANVQPHSGAQANLAVYFALLDLGDTVMGMDLSQGGHLTHGSPVNMSGKNYHFVSYGVGEDGRIDYAELEKQVKKVRPKMIVAGASAYPRAIDFEKL
;
A
#
# COMPACT_ATOMS: atom_id res chain seq x y z
N MET A 1 9.95 -0.97 -24.47
CA MET A 1 8.76 -1.06 -23.63
C MET A 1 8.10 0.29 -23.31
N TYR A 2 8.78 1.41 -23.53
CA TYR A 2 8.27 2.76 -23.24
C TYR A 2 8.13 3.67 -24.47
N ASN A 3 8.17 3.12 -25.69
CA ASN A 3 8.09 3.91 -26.92
C ASN A 3 6.71 4.53 -27.20
N ASP A 4 5.68 4.11 -26.45
CA ASP A 4 4.29 4.58 -26.59
C ASP A 4 3.87 5.50 -25.41
N MET A 5 4.80 5.85 -24.55
CA MET A 5 4.51 6.84 -23.49
C MET A 5 4.37 8.22 -24.13
N MET A 6 3.32 8.94 -23.74
CA MET A 6 3.32 10.39 -23.90
C MET A 6 4.68 10.90 -23.44
N ASP A 7 5.30 11.77 -24.24
CA ASP A 7 6.57 12.40 -23.89
C ASP A 7 6.38 13.35 -22.70
N THR A 8 6.15 12.77 -21.53
CA THR A 8 5.95 13.53 -20.29
C THR A 8 7.21 14.26 -19.86
N ILE A 9 8.40 13.69 -20.14
CA ILE A 9 9.67 14.34 -19.85
C ILE A 9 9.83 15.58 -20.75
N GLY A 10 9.58 15.46 -22.07
CA GLY A 10 9.63 16.61 -22.98
C GLY A 10 8.56 17.67 -22.71
N LEU A 11 7.41 17.29 -22.12
CA LEU A 11 6.44 18.28 -21.64
C LEU A 11 6.96 19.05 -20.42
N VAL A 12 7.57 18.35 -19.47
CA VAL A 12 8.16 18.97 -18.27
C VAL A 12 9.37 19.83 -18.64
N GLU A 13 10.21 19.40 -19.60
CA GLU A 13 11.39 20.13 -20.05
C GLU A 13 11.06 21.55 -20.52
N LYS A 14 9.92 21.73 -21.15
CA LYS A 14 9.47 23.07 -21.62
C LYS A 14 9.17 24.04 -20.48
N ALA A 15 8.85 23.55 -19.30
CA ALA A 15 8.50 24.35 -18.13
C ALA A 15 9.62 24.35 -17.08
N ASP A 16 10.28 23.21 -16.89
CA ASP A 16 11.31 22.99 -15.88
C ASP A 16 12.39 22.02 -16.41
N PRO A 17 13.42 22.55 -17.11
CA PRO A 17 14.50 21.72 -17.66
C PRO A 17 15.33 20.99 -16.60
N GLU A 18 15.47 21.55 -15.40
CA GLU A 18 16.23 20.94 -14.30
C GLU A 18 15.54 19.68 -13.80
N LEU A 19 14.22 19.75 -13.59
CA LEU A 19 13.40 18.60 -13.21
C LEU A 19 13.38 17.55 -14.31
N ALA A 20 13.20 17.95 -15.57
CA ALA A 20 13.20 17.03 -16.71
C ALA A 20 14.52 16.25 -16.82
N ALA A 21 15.65 16.92 -16.62
CA ALA A 21 16.96 16.26 -16.62
C ALA A 21 17.12 15.26 -15.47
N ALA A 22 16.51 15.49 -14.31
CA ALA A 22 16.47 14.52 -13.22
C ALA A 22 15.60 13.31 -13.56
N MET A 23 14.43 13.53 -14.18
CA MET A 23 13.53 12.48 -14.63
C MET A 23 14.18 11.57 -15.70
N ASP A 24 14.93 12.14 -16.62
CA ASP A 24 15.63 11.40 -17.67
C ASP A 24 16.76 10.52 -17.08
N ARG A 25 17.51 11.04 -16.12
CA ARG A 25 18.49 10.23 -15.37
C ARG A 25 17.83 9.07 -14.61
N GLU A 26 16.68 9.30 -13.98
CA GLU A 26 15.94 8.23 -13.30
C GLU A 26 15.39 7.20 -14.29
N LEU A 27 14.89 7.63 -15.44
CA LEU A 27 14.47 6.71 -16.51
C LEU A 27 15.63 5.82 -16.98
N THR A 28 16.81 6.42 -17.14
CA THR A 28 18.04 5.69 -17.49
C THR A 28 18.40 4.69 -16.39
N ARG A 29 18.39 5.12 -15.11
CA ARG A 29 18.65 4.22 -13.99
C ARG A 29 17.71 3.02 -13.98
N GLN A 30 16.42 3.22 -14.17
CA GLN A 30 15.43 2.12 -14.18
C GLN A 30 15.62 1.16 -15.36
N ARG A 31 16.16 1.63 -16.49
CA ARG A 31 16.43 0.79 -17.66
C ARG A 31 17.71 -0.03 -17.53
N GLU A 32 18.70 0.51 -16.85
CA GLU A 32 20.06 -0.07 -16.79
C GLU A 32 20.34 -0.88 -15.54
N ASN A 33 19.47 -0.78 -14.51
CA ASN A 33 19.64 -1.48 -13.25
C ASN A 33 18.52 -2.51 -13.03
N ILE A 34 18.89 -3.57 -12.30
CA ILE A 34 17.91 -4.55 -11.79
C ILE A 34 17.44 -4.08 -10.44
N GLU A 35 16.14 -3.83 -10.32
CA GLU A 35 15.52 -3.46 -9.06
C GLU A 35 15.35 -4.69 -8.15
N LEU A 36 15.91 -4.65 -6.93
CA LEU A 36 15.87 -5.73 -5.95
C LEU A 36 15.02 -5.39 -4.71
N ILE A 37 14.40 -4.21 -4.67
CA ILE A 37 13.50 -3.82 -3.57
C ILE A 37 12.15 -4.51 -3.77
N ALA A 38 11.82 -5.45 -2.88
CA ALA A 38 10.64 -6.31 -3.01
C ALA A 38 9.29 -5.56 -3.03
N SER A 39 9.24 -4.33 -2.51
CA SER A 39 8.04 -3.49 -2.48
C SER A 39 7.90 -2.56 -3.69
N GLU A 40 8.86 -2.53 -4.60
CA GLU A 40 8.76 -1.73 -5.82
C GLU A 40 8.09 -2.50 -6.96
N ASN A 41 7.40 -1.76 -7.83
CA ASN A 41 6.74 -2.31 -9.02
C ASN A 41 6.86 -1.31 -10.17
N ILE A 42 7.12 -1.84 -11.36
CA ILE A 42 7.13 -1.04 -12.60
C ILE A 42 5.70 -1.05 -13.17
N VAL A 43 5.03 0.08 -13.04
CA VAL A 43 3.65 0.24 -13.51
C VAL A 43 3.56 0.42 -15.02
N SER A 44 2.40 0.12 -15.59
CA SER A 44 2.17 0.35 -17.02
C SER A 44 2.09 1.85 -17.36
N PRO A 45 2.40 2.25 -18.61
CA PRO A 45 2.22 3.63 -19.07
C PRO A 45 0.81 4.17 -18.82
N ALA A 46 -0.22 3.34 -18.95
CA ALA A 46 -1.61 3.72 -18.70
C ALA A 46 -1.86 4.13 -17.24
N VAL A 47 -1.23 3.45 -16.27
CA VAL A 47 -1.32 3.83 -14.85
C VAL A 47 -0.69 5.19 -14.62
N MET A 48 0.52 5.42 -15.16
CA MET A 48 1.20 6.74 -15.04
C MET A 48 0.38 7.86 -15.70
N ALA A 49 -0.19 7.61 -16.88
CA ALA A 49 -1.02 8.59 -17.58
C ALA A 49 -2.33 8.91 -16.81
N ALA A 50 -2.94 7.93 -16.18
CA ALA A 50 -4.13 8.15 -15.37
C ALA A 50 -3.81 8.99 -14.12
N MET A 51 -2.70 8.73 -13.46
CA MET A 51 -2.25 9.49 -12.27
C MET A 51 -1.95 10.96 -12.61
N GLY A 52 -1.34 11.24 -13.76
CA GLY A 52 -1.02 12.59 -14.23
C GLY A 52 -2.10 13.24 -15.09
N SER A 53 -3.33 12.77 -15.05
CA SER A 53 -4.43 13.25 -15.88
C SER A 53 -5.13 14.48 -15.27
N ILE A 54 -6.12 15.01 -15.99
CA ILE A 54 -6.99 16.11 -15.54
C ILE A 54 -7.72 15.83 -14.21
N LEU A 55 -7.79 14.56 -13.80
CA LEU A 55 -8.37 14.17 -12.50
C LEU A 55 -7.61 14.79 -11.33
N THR A 56 -6.33 15.09 -11.48
CA THR A 56 -5.53 15.81 -10.46
C THR A 56 -6.04 17.20 -10.14
N ASN A 57 -6.81 17.83 -11.02
CA ASN A 57 -7.38 19.16 -10.82
C ASN A 57 -8.66 19.14 -9.96
N LYS A 58 -9.22 17.95 -9.66
CA LYS A 58 -10.53 17.86 -9.02
C LYS A 58 -10.42 17.50 -7.54
N TYR A 59 -10.86 18.43 -6.69
CA TYR A 59 -11.05 18.17 -5.26
C TYR A 59 -12.36 17.41 -5.04
N ALA A 60 -12.31 16.22 -4.45
CA ALA A 60 -13.43 15.29 -4.34
C ALA A 60 -13.58 14.69 -2.95
N GLU A 61 -13.56 15.53 -1.90
CA GLU A 61 -13.75 15.10 -0.52
C GLU A 61 -15.13 14.45 -0.34
N GLY A 62 -15.15 13.36 0.43
CA GLY A 62 -16.33 12.52 0.64
C GLY A 62 -16.26 11.23 -0.16
N LEU A 63 -17.38 10.56 -0.33
CA LEU A 63 -17.52 9.29 -1.03
C LEU A 63 -18.37 9.46 -2.31
N PRO A 64 -18.31 8.54 -3.27
CA PRO A 64 -19.18 8.58 -4.46
C PRO A 64 -20.64 8.78 -4.08
N GLY A 65 -21.31 9.75 -4.71
CA GLY A 65 -22.67 10.15 -4.41
C GLY A 65 -22.89 10.90 -3.09
N LYS A 66 -21.84 11.10 -2.29
CA LYS A 66 -21.87 11.81 -1.01
C LYS A 66 -20.67 12.75 -0.87
N ARG A 67 -20.50 13.63 -1.85
CA ARG A 67 -19.39 14.61 -1.89
C ARG A 67 -19.77 15.90 -1.18
N TYR A 68 -18.75 16.54 -0.61
CA TYR A 68 -18.90 17.87 -0.01
C TYR A 68 -18.87 18.99 -1.07
N TYR A 69 -18.37 18.71 -2.29
CA TYR A 69 -18.24 19.68 -3.37
C TYR A 69 -18.97 19.22 -4.62
N GLY A 70 -19.42 20.20 -5.43
CA GLY A 70 -20.03 19.97 -6.74
C GLY A 70 -19.04 19.51 -7.81
N GLY A 71 -19.55 19.06 -8.94
CA GLY A 71 -18.74 18.71 -10.12
C GLY A 71 -18.02 17.36 -10.01
N CYS A 72 -18.48 16.46 -9.14
CA CYS A 72 -17.81 15.18 -8.89
C CYS A 72 -18.36 14.00 -9.68
N ALA A 73 -19.32 14.20 -10.59
CA ALA A 73 -20.01 13.11 -11.30
C ALA A 73 -19.02 12.13 -11.96
N TYR A 74 -18.05 12.64 -12.71
CA TYR A 74 -17.07 11.78 -13.42
C TYR A 74 -15.98 11.21 -12.50
N VAL A 75 -15.61 11.92 -11.45
CA VAL A 75 -14.73 11.36 -10.40
C VAL A 75 -15.41 10.21 -9.68
N ASP A 76 -16.71 10.32 -9.43
CA ASP A 76 -17.52 9.24 -8.85
C ASP A 76 -17.53 8.00 -9.76
N GLU A 77 -17.63 8.18 -11.08
CA GLU A 77 -17.53 7.07 -12.03
C GLU A 77 -16.17 6.37 -11.93
N VAL A 78 -15.07 7.14 -11.91
CA VAL A 78 -13.70 6.59 -11.79
C VAL A 78 -13.53 5.82 -10.50
N GLU A 79 -13.95 6.40 -9.37
CA GLU A 79 -13.85 5.74 -8.07
C GLU A 79 -14.72 4.47 -7.99
N ASN A 80 -15.94 4.51 -8.51
CA ASN A 80 -16.83 3.33 -8.58
C ASN A 80 -16.26 2.21 -9.46
N ILE A 81 -15.60 2.54 -10.59
CA ILE A 81 -14.90 1.56 -11.42
C ILE A 81 -13.78 0.90 -10.60
N ALA A 82 -12.99 1.68 -9.87
CA ALA A 82 -11.92 1.15 -9.05
C ALA A 82 -12.44 0.25 -7.92
N ILE A 83 -13.50 0.65 -7.22
CA ILE A 83 -14.17 -0.14 -6.17
C ILE A 83 -14.66 -1.47 -6.75
N GLN A 84 -15.38 -1.45 -7.86
CA GLN A 84 -15.93 -2.66 -8.48
C GLN A 84 -14.83 -3.63 -8.91
N ARG A 85 -13.74 -3.09 -9.49
CA ARG A 85 -12.59 -3.90 -9.92
C ARG A 85 -11.84 -4.49 -8.73
N ALA A 86 -11.64 -3.74 -7.66
CA ALA A 86 -11.05 -4.25 -6.42
C ALA A 86 -11.92 -5.35 -5.81
N CYS A 87 -13.23 -5.14 -5.69
CA CYS A 87 -14.15 -6.17 -5.19
C CYS A 87 -14.09 -7.45 -6.04
N LYS A 88 -14.05 -7.32 -7.36
CA LYS A 88 -13.96 -8.47 -8.27
C LYS A 88 -12.62 -9.20 -8.14
N LEU A 89 -11.53 -8.46 -8.08
CA LEU A 89 -10.17 -9.00 -8.01
C LEU A 89 -9.94 -9.82 -6.74
N PHE A 90 -10.41 -9.30 -5.60
CA PHE A 90 -10.19 -9.91 -4.28
C PHE A 90 -11.36 -10.77 -3.78
N GLY A 91 -12.45 -10.90 -4.55
CA GLY A 91 -13.67 -11.57 -4.10
C GLY A 91 -14.32 -10.87 -2.89
N ALA A 92 -14.06 -9.59 -2.71
CA ALA A 92 -14.51 -8.82 -1.57
C ALA A 92 -15.90 -8.24 -1.78
N LYS A 93 -16.69 -8.15 -0.71
CA LYS A 93 -18.01 -7.54 -0.74
C LYS A 93 -17.94 -6.01 -0.80
N TYR A 94 -16.92 -5.43 -0.18
CA TYR A 94 -16.68 -3.99 -0.10
C TYR A 94 -15.22 -3.68 -0.37
N ALA A 95 -14.94 -2.49 -0.89
CA ALA A 95 -13.61 -1.95 -1.05
C ALA A 95 -13.63 -0.43 -0.82
N ASN A 96 -12.58 0.08 -0.20
CA ASN A 96 -12.26 1.50 -0.16
C ASN A 96 -10.96 1.71 -0.93
N VAL A 97 -11.01 2.51 -1.98
CA VAL A 97 -9.88 2.76 -2.89
C VAL A 97 -9.27 4.15 -2.70
N GLN A 98 -9.67 4.89 -1.67
CA GLN A 98 -9.20 6.26 -1.42
C GLN A 98 -7.80 6.34 -0.77
N PRO A 99 -7.31 5.35 0.02
CA PRO A 99 -5.96 5.46 0.56
C PRO A 99 -4.92 5.64 -0.54
N HIS A 100 -4.05 6.64 -0.37
CA HIS A 100 -2.99 6.94 -1.35
C HIS A 100 -1.80 5.96 -1.25
N SER A 101 -1.73 5.15 -0.21
CA SER A 101 -0.64 4.19 0.05
C SER A 101 -1.10 3.04 0.92
N GLY A 102 -0.34 1.92 0.89
CA GLY A 102 -0.56 0.81 1.82
C GLY A 102 -0.41 1.22 3.29
N ALA A 103 0.49 2.15 3.60
CA ALA A 103 0.64 2.69 4.95
C ALA A 103 -0.64 3.40 5.41
N GLN A 104 -1.24 4.24 4.57
CA GLN A 104 -2.50 4.91 4.90
C GLN A 104 -3.65 3.91 5.04
N ALA A 105 -3.70 2.88 4.18
CA ALA A 105 -4.71 1.83 4.27
C ALA A 105 -4.62 1.08 5.60
N ASN A 106 -3.41 0.68 6.03
CA ASN A 106 -3.20 0.03 7.33
C ASN A 106 -3.60 0.93 8.49
N LEU A 107 -3.21 2.21 8.47
CA LEU A 107 -3.60 3.17 9.50
C LEU A 107 -5.10 3.36 9.59
N ALA A 108 -5.81 3.40 8.46
CA ALA A 108 -7.26 3.50 8.43
C ALA A 108 -7.93 2.29 9.10
N VAL A 109 -7.41 1.09 8.87
CA VAL A 109 -7.89 -0.14 9.51
C VAL A 109 -7.63 -0.11 11.02
N TYR A 110 -6.43 0.28 11.45
CA TYR A 110 -6.09 0.40 12.87
C TYR A 110 -7.02 1.40 13.56
N PHE A 111 -7.17 2.58 12.97
CA PHE A 111 -8.03 3.63 13.51
C PHE A 111 -9.50 3.21 13.60
N ALA A 112 -9.98 2.39 12.68
CA ALA A 112 -11.37 1.93 12.64
C ALA A 112 -11.67 0.81 13.67
N LEU A 113 -10.68 -0.01 14.03
CA LEU A 113 -10.88 -1.26 14.75
C LEU A 113 -10.19 -1.31 16.12
N LEU A 114 -9.31 -0.36 16.44
CA LEU A 114 -8.48 -0.35 17.64
C LEU A 114 -8.61 0.95 18.41
N ASP A 115 -8.47 0.87 19.72
CA ASP A 115 -8.21 2.00 20.59
C ASP A 115 -6.70 2.21 20.76
N LEU A 116 -6.27 3.44 21.07
CA LEU A 116 -4.86 3.74 21.33
C LEU A 116 -4.33 2.87 22.48
N GLY A 117 -3.16 2.26 22.26
CA GLY A 117 -2.53 1.36 23.23
C GLY A 117 -2.97 -0.09 23.14
N ASP A 118 -3.94 -0.43 22.29
CA ASP A 118 -4.33 -1.82 22.06
C ASP A 118 -3.17 -2.68 21.59
N THR A 119 -3.20 -3.95 22.00
CA THR A 119 -2.18 -4.93 21.61
C THR A 119 -2.49 -5.51 20.23
N VAL A 120 -1.49 -5.46 19.37
CA VAL A 120 -1.54 -5.94 17.99
C VAL A 120 -0.36 -6.88 17.75
N MET A 121 -0.53 -7.89 16.92
CA MET A 121 0.59 -8.69 16.44
C MET A 121 0.84 -8.44 14.95
N GLY A 122 2.11 -8.37 14.56
CA GLY A 122 2.53 -8.19 13.17
C GLY A 122 3.86 -8.89 12.90
N MET A 123 4.15 -9.17 11.63
CA MET A 123 5.43 -9.77 11.26
C MET A 123 6.58 -8.81 11.54
N ASP A 124 7.66 -9.33 12.12
CA ASP A 124 8.88 -8.57 12.41
C ASP A 124 9.48 -7.96 11.14
N LEU A 125 9.92 -6.70 11.25
CA LEU A 125 10.49 -5.96 10.13
C LEU A 125 11.74 -6.65 9.55
N SER A 126 12.58 -7.21 10.42
CA SER A 126 13.81 -7.91 10.02
C SER A 126 13.55 -9.23 9.31
N GLN A 127 12.33 -9.74 9.38
CA GLN A 127 11.92 -11.03 8.82
C GLN A 127 10.89 -10.91 7.69
N GLY A 128 10.77 -9.71 7.12
CA GLY A 128 9.93 -9.44 5.97
C GLY A 128 8.68 -8.60 6.24
N GLY A 129 8.45 -8.18 7.49
CA GLY A 129 7.35 -7.29 7.85
C GLY A 129 7.47 -5.89 7.22
N HIS A 130 6.49 -5.06 7.49
CA HIS A 130 6.44 -3.67 7.02
C HIS A 130 6.60 -2.70 8.19
N LEU A 131 7.03 -1.46 7.94
CA LEU A 131 7.13 -0.41 8.98
C LEU A 131 5.82 -0.21 9.75
N THR A 132 4.67 -0.34 9.06
CA THR A 132 3.35 -0.23 9.68
C THR A 132 2.94 -1.44 10.54
N HIS A 133 3.82 -2.45 10.66
CA HIS A 133 3.61 -3.58 11.56
C HIS A 133 4.27 -3.37 12.92
N GLY A 134 4.24 -2.13 13.43
CA GLY A 134 4.68 -1.83 14.78
C GLY A 134 6.11 -1.32 14.94
N SER A 135 6.76 -0.89 13.85
CA SER A 135 8.09 -0.27 13.97
C SER A 135 8.04 0.94 14.91
N PRO A 136 9.00 1.08 15.86
CA PRO A 136 9.01 2.18 16.82
C PRO A 136 9.08 3.58 16.22
N VAL A 137 9.56 3.69 14.99
CA VAL A 137 9.63 4.96 14.25
C VAL A 137 8.35 5.26 13.46
N ASN A 138 7.45 4.30 13.35
CA ASN A 138 6.18 4.41 12.64
C ASN A 138 5.03 4.74 13.60
N MET A 139 3.96 5.34 13.09
CA MET A 139 2.76 5.64 13.88
C MET A 139 2.14 4.39 14.49
N SER A 140 2.23 3.24 13.83
CA SER A 140 1.73 1.97 14.36
C SER A 140 2.39 1.61 15.69
N GLY A 141 3.74 1.62 15.75
CA GLY A 141 4.47 1.33 16.97
C GLY A 141 4.41 2.44 18.03
N LYS A 142 4.04 3.66 17.64
CA LYS A 142 3.85 4.78 18.60
C LYS A 142 2.48 4.78 19.26
N ASN A 143 1.44 4.32 18.54
CA ASN A 143 0.06 4.41 18.96
C ASN A 143 -0.48 3.10 19.54
N TYR A 144 0.10 1.95 19.19
CA TYR A 144 -0.36 0.63 19.59
C TYR A 144 0.78 -0.20 20.17
N HIS A 145 0.43 -1.16 21.02
CA HIS A 145 1.40 -2.09 21.59
C HIS A 145 1.59 -3.28 20.64
N PHE A 146 2.61 -3.21 19.80
CA PHE A 146 2.92 -4.29 18.87
C PHE A 146 3.81 -5.36 19.48
N VAL A 147 3.42 -6.62 19.27
CA VAL A 147 4.22 -7.81 19.54
C VAL A 147 4.53 -8.48 18.20
N SER A 148 5.82 -8.66 17.91
CA SER A 148 6.23 -9.24 16.63
C SER A 148 6.11 -10.76 16.64
N TYR A 149 5.70 -11.33 15.51
CA TYR A 149 5.92 -12.72 15.19
C TYR A 149 6.91 -12.83 14.02
N GLY A 150 7.52 -14.00 13.87
CA GLY A 150 8.58 -14.18 12.88
C GLY A 150 8.53 -15.51 12.16
N VAL A 151 9.69 -15.89 11.62
CA VAL A 151 9.90 -17.15 10.92
C VAL A 151 10.81 -18.07 11.71
N GLY A 152 10.65 -19.39 11.52
CA GLY A 152 11.54 -20.40 12.04
C GLY A 152 12.86 -20.49 11.26
N GLU A 153 13.71 -21.44 11.63
CA GLU A 153 15.01 -21.68 10.99
C GLU A 153 14.90 -22.02 9.49
N ASP A 154 13.77 -22.57 9.08
CA ASP A 154 13.46 -22.89 7.68
C ASP A 154 12.97 -21.68 6.85
N GLY A 155 12.91 -20.48 7.46
CA GLY A 155 12.42 -19.25 6.83
C GLY A 155 10.91 -19.23 6.58
N ARG A 156 10.12 -20.03 7.29
CA ARG A 156 8.65 -20.06 7.22
C ARG A 156 8.04 -19.59 8.52
N ILE A 157 6.83 -19.06 8.45
CA ILE A 157 6.05 -18.72 9.65
C ILE A 157 5.78 -20.00 10.43
N ASP A 158 6.22 -20.04 11.70
CA ASP A 158 5.88 -21.11 12.63
C ASP A 158 4.49 -20.85 13.24
N TYR A 159 3.46 -21.42 12.63
CA TYR A 159 2.08 -21.24 13.07
C TYR A 159 1.80 -21.82 14.46
N ALA A 160 2.54 -22.88 14.87
CA ALA A 160 2.37 -23.46 16.20
C ALA A 160 2.93 -22.55 17.29
N GLU A 161 4.07 -21.91 17.02
CA GLU A 161 4.62 -20.90 17.94
C GLU A 161 3.78 -19.63 17.94
N LEU A 162 3.30 -19.20 16.77
CA LEU A 162 2.38 -18.06 16.64
C LEU A 162 1.11 -18.28 17.46
N GLU A 163 0.50 -19.46 17.40
CA GLU A 163 -0.68 -19.79 18.20
C GLU A 163 -0.41 -19.68 19.70
N LYS A 164 0.75 -20.17 20.19
CA LYS A 164 1.13 -20.02 21.60
C LYS A 164 1.29 -18.55 21.98
N GLN A 165 1.93 -17.75 21.13
CA GLN A 165 2.10 -16.33 21.37
C GLN A 165 0.74 -15.60 21.41
N VAL A 166 -0.16 -15.87 20.46
CA VAL A 166 -1.51 -15.32 20.42
C VAL A 166 -2.28 -15.63 21.71
N LYS A 167 -2.25 -16.89 22.16
CA LYS A 167 -2.90 -17.30 23.42
C LYS A 167 -2.36 -16.59 24.65
N LYS A 168 -1.06 -16.29 24.66
CA LYS A 168 -0.38 -15.55 25.76
C LYS A 168 -0.64 -14.06 25.71
N VAL A 169 -0.51 -13.46 24.52
CA VAL A 169 -0.57 -12.00 24.31
C VAL A 169 -2.02 -11.52 24.24
N ARG A 170 -2.91 -12.33 23.65
CA ARG A 170 -4.32 -12.00 23.39
C ARG A 170 -4.48 -10.67 22.64
N PRO A 171 -3.86 -10.53 21.46
CA PRO A 171 -3.96 -9.30 20.69
C PRO A 171 -5.40 -9.07 20.23
N LYS A 172 -5.79 -7.81 20.06
CA LYS A 172 -7.07 -7.44 19.43
C LYS A 172 -7.03 -7.65 17.91
N MET A 173 -5.84 -7.62 17.33
CA MET A 173 -5.64 -7.76 15.87
C MET A 173 -4.33 -8.48 15.58
N ILE A 174 -4.33 -9.30 14.54
CA ILE A 174 -3.13 -9.86 13.91
C ILE A 174 -3.04 -9.28 12.50
N VAL A 175 -1.91 -8.64 12.18
CA VAL A 175 -1.62 -8.14 10.84
C VAL A 175 -0.92 -9.24 10.07
N ALA A 176 -1.61 -9.78 9.07
CA ALA A 176 -1.11 -10.82 8.19
C ALA A 176 -0.74 -10.24 6.83
N GLY A 177 0.52 -10.32 6.47
CA GLY A 177 1.07 -9.76 5.24
C GLY A 177 2.53 -9.38 5.44
N ALA A 178 3.21 -9.11 4.35
CA ALA A 178 4.62 -8.79 4.40
C ALA A 178 5.07 -8.01 3.16
N SER A 179 6.17 -7.25 3.28
CA SER A 179 6.83 -6.61 2.15
C SER A 179 7.86 -7.55 1.50
N ALA A 180 8.56 -8.36 2.30
CA ALA A 180 9.70 -9.14 1.83
C ALA A 180 9.69 -10.61 2.28
N TYR A 181 8.56 -11.15 2.69
CA TYR A 181 8.39 -12.57 2.97
C TYR A 181 7.99 -13.32 1.69
N PRO A 182 8.85 -14.19 1.11
CA PRO A 182 8.64 -14.75 -0.23
C PRO A 182 7.86 -16.07 -0.24
N ARG A 183 7.19 -16.42 0.85
CA ARG A 183 6.44 -17.67 0.97
C ARG A 183 4.94 -17.41 1.04
N ALA A 184 4.14 -18.41 0.68
CA ALA A 184 2.69 -18.34 0.87
C ALA A 184 2.35 -18.25 2.36
N ILE A 185 1.42 -17.37 2.70
CA ILE A 185 0.84 -17.26 4.03
C ILE A 185 -0.41 -18.15 4.07
N ASP A 186 -0.47 -19.03 5.05
CA ASP A 186 -1.63 -19.88 5.29
C ASP A 186 -2.62 -19.13 6.18
N PHE A 187 -3.57 -18.45 5.53
CA PHE A 187 -4.56 -17.61 6.22
C PHE A 187 -5.58 -18.44 7.02
N GLU A 188 -5.72 -19.74 6.76
CA GLU A 188 -6.60 -20.62 7.54
C GLU A 188 -6.02 -20.94 8.91
N LYS A 189 -4.69 -20.83 9.05
CA LYS A 189 -3.98 -21.07 10.31
C LYS A 189 -3.78 -19.81 11.16
N LEU A 190 -4.09 -18.65 10.63
CA LEU A 190 -4.03 -17.39 11.36
C LEU A 190 -5.33 -17.06 12.07
#